data_cec183b160148c4e331d12dc1d9f71ad
#
_entry.id   cec183b160148c4e331d12dc1d9f71ad
#
_cell.length_a   1.000
_cell.length_b   1.000
_cell.length_c   1.000
_cell.angle_alpha   90.00
_cell.angle_beta   90.00
_cell.angle_gamma   90.00
#
_symmetry.space_group_name_H-M   'P 1'
#
loop_
_entity.id
_entity.type
_entity.pdbx_description
1 polymer ?
#
loop_
_entity_poly.entity_id
_entity_poly.type
_entity_poly.pdbx_seq_one_letter_code
_entity_poly.pdbx_strand_id
1 'polypeptide(L)' 'MAKGTVKWFNDAKGFGFITPADGGKDLFAYHSEIQMSGFKSLKEGQQVEYEPTQGPKGPAASKIRAV' A
#
# COMPACT_ATOMS: atom_id res chain seq x y z
N MET A 1 -6.62 10.78 -5.41
CA MET A 1 -5.79 9.63 -5.05
C MET A 1 -6.51 8.34 -5.41
N ALA A 2 -5.78 7.32 -5.76
CA ALA A 2 -6.38 6.04 -6.09
C ALA A 2 -6.76 5.27 -4.83
N LYS A 3 -7.64 4.29 -4.99
CA LYS A 3 -8.06 3.43 -3.88
C LYS A 3 -7.72 1.99 -4.21
N GLY A 4 -7.49 1.21 -3.17
CA GLY A 4 -7.22 -0.21 -3.33
C GLY A 4 -7.42 -0.96 -2.04
N THR A 5 -7.11 -2.26 -2.10
CA THR A 5 -7.25 -3.17 -0.97
C THR A 5 -5.91 -3.80 -0.68
N VAL A 6 -5.53 -3.85 0.58
CA VAL A 6 -4.29 -4.50 0.98
C VAL A 6 -4.41 -6.00 0.71
N LYS A 7 -3.53 -6.52 -0.14
CA LYS A 7 -3.49 -7.94 -0.44
C LYS A 7 -2.84 -8.70 0.71
N TRP A 8 -1.69 -8.23 1.16
CA TRP A 8 -1.03 -8.69 2.37
C TRP A 8 0.05 -7.69 2.77
N PHE A 9 0.47 -7.76 4.01
CA PHE A 9 1.52 -6.88 4.50
C PHE A 9 2.33 -7.61 5.55
N ASN A 10 3.66 -7.49 5.48
CA ASN A 10 4.56 -8.14 6.42
C ASN A 10 5.25 -7.07 7.26
N ASP A 11 4.85 -6.96 8.52
CA ASP A 11 5.40 -5.95 9.43
C ASP A 11 6.90 -6.14 9.67
N ALA A 12 7.34 -7.38 9.76
CA ALA A 12 8.75 -7.67 10.02
C ALA A 12 9.65 -7.22 8.88
N LYS A 13 9.17 -7.36 7.65
CA LYS A 13 9.92 -6.94 6.47
C LYS A 13 9.64 -5.50 6.07
N GLY A 14 8.54 -4.94 6.56
CA GLY A 14 8.18 -3.55 6.29
C GLY A 14 7.60 -3.28 4.92
N PHE A 15 7.02 -4.28 4.28
CA PHE A 15 6.37 -4.06 2.98
C PHE A 15 5.27 -5.09 2.73
N GLY A 16 4.46 -4.80 1.73
CA GLY A 16 3.41 -5.67 1.28
C GLY A 16 2.92 -5.26 -0.10
N PHE A 17 1.70 -5.65 -0.42
CA PHE A 17 1.11 -5.35 -1.72
C PHE A 17 -0.30 -4.81 -1.58
N ILE A 18 -0.66 -3.92 -2.49
CA ILE A 18 -2.02 -3.37 -2.60
C ILE A 18 -2.55 -3.76 -3.96
N THR A 19 -3.78 -4.29 -3.99
CA THR A 19 -4.49 -4.58 -5.23
C THR A 19 -5.32 -3.36 -5.58
N PRO A 20 -5.05 -2.70 -6.73
CA PRO A 20 -5.81 -1.51 -7.11
C PRO A 20 -7.29 -1.82 -7.30
N ALA A 21 -8.14 -0.88 -6.95
CA ALA A 21 -9.59 -1.03 -7.10
C ALA A 21 -10.00 -1.15 -8.57
N ASP A 22 -9.20 -0.60 -9.48
CA ASP A 22 -9.49 -0.66 -10.92
C ASP A 22 -9.08 -1.97 -11.58
N GLY A 23 -8.53 -2.90 -10.81
CA GLY A 23 -8.14 -4.21 -11.33
C GLY A 23 -6.77 -4.27 -11.98
N GLY A 24 -5.97 -3.23 -11.83
CA GLY A 24 -4.61 -3.21 -12.37
C GLY A 24 -3.66 -4.13 -11.62
N LYS A 25 -2.38 -4.04 -11.95
CA LYS A 25 -1.35 -4.85 -11.31
C LYS A 25 -1.19 -4.45 -9.85
N ASP A 26 -0.85 -5.44 -9.01
CA ASP A 26 -0.55 -5.18 -7.60
C ASP A 26 0.61 -4.20 -7.47
N LEU A 27 0.53 -3.36 -6.45
CA LEU A 27 1.52 -2.33 -6.19
C LEU A 27 2.28 -2.63 -4.92
N PHE A 28 3.58 -2.36 -4.90
CA PHE A 28 4.35 -2.45 -3.68
C PHE A 28 3.88 -1.39 -2.69
N ALA A 29 3.80 -1.78 -1.42
CA ALA A 29 3.43 -0.89 -0.33
C ALA A 29 4.49 -0.98 0.74
N TYR A 30 5.34 0.05 0.85
CA TYR A 30 6.40 0.08 1.86
C TYR A 30 5.92 0.81 3.10
N HIS A 31 6.36 0.34 4.27
CA HIS A 31 5.93 0.97 5.52
C HIS A 31 6.33 2.44 5.58
N SER A 32 7.44 2.82 4.92
CA SER A 32 7.87 4.21 4.87
C SER A 32 6.91 5.11 4.10
N GLU A 33 6.04 4.54 3.28
CA GLU A 33 5.05 5.28 2.50
C GLU A 33 3.69 5.35 3.18
N ILE A 34 3.53 4.74 4.34
CA ILE A 34 2.28 4.74 5.08
C ILE A 34 2.18 6.01 5.91
N GLN A 35 1.16 6.83 5.62
CA GLN A 35 0.92 8.08 6.33
C GLN A 35 -0.13 7.87 7.40
N MET A 36 0.28 7.30 8.52
CA MET A 36 -0.58 7.04 9.66
C MET A 36 0.12 7.47 10.94
N SER A 37 -0.66 7.90 11.92
CA SER A 37 -0.13 8.19 13.24
C SER A 37 0.14 6.88 13.97
N GLY A 38 1.25 6.81 14.68
CA GLY A 38 1.56 5.64 15.49
C GLY A 38 2.09 4.49 14.66
N PHE A 39 1.52 3.30 14.87
CA PHE A 39 2.02 2.07 14.26
C PHE A 39 1.73 2.03 12.75
N LYS A 40 2.78 1.94 11.95
CA LYS A 40 2.68 1.96 10.49
C LYS A 40 2.56 0.55 9.96
N SER A 41 1.35 0.04 9.96
CA SER A 41 1.07 -1.33 9.53
C SER A 41 -0.26 -1.37 8.77
N LEU A 42 -0.39 -2.34 7.89
CA LEU A 42 -1.60 -2.57 7.12
C LEU A 42 -2.09 -3.98 7.38
N LYS A 43 -3.41 -4.17 7.32
CA LYS A 43 -4.02 -5.48 7.49
C LYS A 43 -4.53 -5.99 6.16
N GLU A 44 -4.47 -7.31 5.98
CA GLU A 44 -5.02 -7.96 4.81
C GLU A 44 -6.50 -7.60 4.65
N GLY A 45 -6.88 -7.18 3.46
CA GLY A 45 -8.27 -6.78 3.18
C GLY A 45 -8.62 -5.35 3.54
N GLN A 46 -7.69 -4.61 4.13
CA GLN A 46 -7.94 -3.22 4.51
C GLN A 46 -8.06 -2.33 3.29
N GLN A 47 -9.02 -1.39 3.32
CA GLN A 47 -9.18 -0.40 2.27
C GLN A 47 -8.23 0.76 2.51
N VAL A 48 -7.54 1.19 1.46
CA VAL A 48 -6.58 2.29 1.55
C VAL A 48 -6.71 3.24 0.37
N GLU A 49 -6.24 4.46 0.57
CA GLU A 49 -6.00 5.41 -0.51
C GLU A 49 -4.50 5.58 -0.67
N TYR A 50 -4.07 5.79 -1.90
CA TYR A 50 -2.65 5.91 -2.17
C TYR A 50 -2.44 6.70 -3.46
N GLU A 51 -1.18 7.07 -3.70
CA GLU A 51 -0.76 7.71 -4.93
C GLU A 51 0.10 6.72 -5.71
N PRO A 52 -0.30 6.33 -6.94
CA PRO A 52 0.50 5.40 -7.74
C PRO A 52 1.84 6.03 -8.14
N THR A 53 2.90 5.25 -8.08
CA THR A 53 4.23 5.72 -8.45
C THR A 53 5.05 4.56 -8.99
N GLN A 54 6.22 4.86 -9.53
CA GLN A 54 7.16 3.85 -9.99
C GLN A 54 8.27 3.70 -8.96
N GLY A 55 8.42 2.49 -8.45
CA GLY A 55 9.49 2.18 -7.52
C GLY A 55 10.61 1.40 -8.18
N PRO A 56 11.68 1.12 -7.44
CA PRO A 56 12.82 0.37 -8.00
C PRO A 56 12.46 -1.05 -8.43
N LYS A 57 11.41 -1.61 -7.87
CA LYS A 57 10.96 -2.97 -8.21
C LYS A 57 9.72 -3.02 -9.07
N GLY A 58 9.25 -1.86 -9.54
CA GLY A 58 8.07 -1.76 -10.37
C GLY A 58 7.03 -0.83 -9.79
N PRO A 59 5.76 -0.97 -10.20
CA PRO A 59 4.71 -0.08 -9.72
C PRO A 59 4.59 -0.15 -8.20
N ALA A 60 4.46 1.00 -7.57
CA ALA A 60 4.39 1.10 -6.11
C ALA A 60 3.33 2.11 -5.69
N ALA A 61 2.94 2.06 -4.42
CA ALA A 61 2.01 3.01 -3.84
C ALA A 61 2.77 3.93 -2.88
N SER A 62 2.48 5.22 -2.94
CA SER A 62 3.04 6.18 -2.00
C SER A 62 1.92 6.92 -1.30
N LYS A 63 2.24 7.61 -0.22
CA LYS A 63 1.28 8.38 0.56
C LYS A 63 0.04 7.54 0.91
N ILE A 64 0.29 6.35 1.40
CA ILE A 64 -0.76 5.38 1.71
C ILE A 64 -1.48 5.80 2.99
N ARG A 65 -2.81 5.83 2.93
CA ARG A 65 -3.63 6.18 4.09
C ARG A 65 -4.81 5.22 4.20
N ALA A 66 -5.20 4.93 5.43
CA ALA A 66 -6.42 4.15 5.67
C ALA A 66 -7.64 4.97 5.25
N VAL A 67 -8.60 4.30 4.67
CA VAL A 67 -9.86 4.93 4.26
C VAL A 67 -10.87 4.88 5.39
#